data_15a7438f9829c7843fd1427d8ce98b73
#
_entry.id   15a7438f9829c7843fd1427d8ce98b73
#
_cell.length_a   1.000
_cell.length_b   1.000
_cell.length_c   1.000
_cell.angle_alpha   90.00
_cell.angle_beta   90.00
_cell.angle_gamma   90.00
#
_symmetry.space_group_name_H-M   'P 1'
#
loop_
_entity.id
_entity.type
_entity.pdbx_description
1 polymer ?
#
loop_
_entity_poly.entity_id
_entity_poly.type
_entity_poly.pdbx_seq_one_letter_code
_entity_poly.pdbx_strand_id
1 'polypeptide(L)'
;VPAKFVVNVIEDAVKKNARTALIFSSGFSEIGGEGKVYQKKIREICDQSNLRVIGPNCLGLFNSQSRFYPTFTSTIDRATPIPGDISIASQSGAYGSHIYMVSHQRGLGIRYWITTGNEADLSVGEAIQLLAEDDNVHTIMAYVESVKNGKQFINALETARQEKKPVILMKVGRSDVGAAAANSHTASLAGEDAIYEEVVRAHGAYRVRSTEEMLDVAYATKPKIYPTGKNLGIVTISGGGGVLMADAASDVGLKVGAMPEGAQKELKEIVPFASPMNPVDVTAQFFNDLSIVPKFIDLMLSQGGYDGIIGFWTSVAGSPKMSQPLLNALKEAMSNYSEKIFINSMVASEDIVKHYEKEGFLSIEDPTRAVVSMAALMYFGEKFNEKIEKIEIQPPLKINIPKRNLNEIECVEILEKFDINLNKGKLIKNVQEIKNIYKDIEDGYVMKVVSKDIQHKTEVGGISINIKSLIEAETKYDEILQNVKTKSPKALIDGVMISPMIKGGVEAILGAKVDPVFGPVVMFGLGGIYTEVLKDISF
;
A
#
# COMPACT_ATOMS: atom_id res chain seq x y z
N VAL A 1 -5.03 34.86 -13.37
CA VAL A 1 -5.58 34.98 -14.72
C VAL A 1 -6.79 34.07 -14.84
N PRO A 2 -7.97 34.51 -15.28
CA PRO A 2 -9.14 33.63 -15.52
C PRO A 2 -8.83 32.52 -16.53
N ALA A 3 -9.35 31.30 -16.31
CA ALA A 3 -9.03 30.08 -17.08
C ALA A 3 -9.05 30.28 -18.62
N LYS A 4 -10.05 30.98 -19.14
CA LYS A 4 -10.19 31.25 -20.59
C LYS A 4 -9.03 32.00 -21.23
N PHE A 5 -8.22 32.73 -20.44
CA PHE A 5 -7.07 33.48 -20.93
C PHE A 5 -5.72 32.77 -20.63
N VAL A 6 -5.73 31.75 -19.81
CA VAL A 6 -4.49 31.07 -19.38
C VAL A 6 -3.74 30.45 -20.54
N VAL A 7 -4.45 29.84 -21.51
CA VAL A 7 -3.81 29.23 -22.70
C VAL A 7 -2.96 30.26 -23.45
N ASN A 8 -3.50 31.47 -23.71
CA ASN A 8 -2.74 32.52 -24.38
C ASN A 8 -1.51 32.98 -23.58
N VAL A 9 -1.66 33.09 -22.25
CA VAL A 9 -0.52 33.44 -21.36
C VAL A 9 0.57 32.36 -21.41
N ILE A 10 0.20 31.09 -21.49
CA ILE A 10 1.15 29.97 -21.61
C ILE A 10 1.85 29.99 -22.98
N GLU A 11 1.13 30.29 -24.06
CA GLU A 11 1.74 30.50 -25.39
C GLU A 11 2.75 31.66 -25.39
N ASP A 12 2.42 32.75 -24.72
CA ASP A 12 3.33 33.91 -24.61
C ASP A 12 4.54 33.59 -23.72
N ALA A 13 4.35 32.77 -22.67
CA ALA A 13 5.47 32.28 -21.84
C ALA A 13 6.45 31.43 -22.66
N VAL A 14 5.95 30.56 -23.54
CA VAL A 14 6.81 29.79 -24.48
C VAL A 14 7.59 30.70 -25.40
N LYS A 15 6.95 31.73 -26.01
CA LYS A 15 7.63 32.72 -26.87
C LYS A 15 8.74 33.48 -26.12
N LYS A 16 8.59 33.64 -24.80
CA LYS A 16 9.59 34.27 -23.92
C LYS A 16 10.61 33.30 -23.34
N ASN A 17 10.63 32.05 -23.80
CA ASN A 17 11.52 30.98 -23.33
C ASN A 17 11.41 30.74 -21.81
N ALA A 18 10.23 30.90 -21.23
CA ALA A 18 9.98 30.48 -19.87
C ALA A 18 10.15 28.96 -19.74
N ARG A 19 10.79 28.50 -18.67
CA ARG A 19 11.00 27.07 -18.42
C ARG A 19 9.92 26.46 -17.55
N THR A 20 9.30 27.25 -16.69
CA THR A 20 8.28 26.78 -15.77
C THR A 20 7.16 27.80 -15.64
N ALA A 21 5.94 27.32 -15.59
CA ALA A 21 4.75 28.10 -15.25
C ALA A 21 3.97 27.41 -14.13
N LEU A 22 3.48 28.21 -13.19
CA LEU A 22 2.64 27.78 -12.09
C LEU A 22 1.24 28.35 -12.27
N ILE A 23 0.22 27.50 -12.39
CA ILE A 23 -1.14 27.91 -12.69
C ILE A 23 -2.05 27.65 -11.48
N PHE A 24 -2.33 28.70 -10.72
CA PHE A 24 -3.24 28.62 -9.56
C PHE A 24 -4.71 28.52 -9.98
N SER A 25 -5.06 29.13 -11.12
CA SER A 25 -6.45 29.26 -11.56
C SER A 25 -7.15 27.92 -11.66
N SER A 26 -8.39 27.89 -11.20
CA SER A 26 -9.39 26.83 -11.44
C SER A 26 -10.22 27.13 -12.69
N GLY A 27 -11.09 26.19 -13.09
CA GLY A 27 -11.95 26.32 -14.28
C GLY A 27 -11.43 25.50 -15.47
N PHE A 28 -10.79 24.37 -15.19
CA PHE A 28 -10.23 23.45 -16.17
C PHE A 28 -10.94 22.09 -16.16
N SER A 29 -10.25 20.98 -16.16
CA SER A 29 -10.87 19.64 -16.28
C SER A 29 -11.87 19.32 -15.17
N GLU A 30 -11.73 19.89 -13.98
CA GLU A 30 -12.62 19.69 -12.84
C GLU A 30 -14.04 20.20 -13.08
N ILE A 31 -14.22 21.19 -13.95
CA ILE A 31 -15.56 21.70 -14.30
C ILE A 31 -16.14 21.05 -15.58
N GLY A 32 -15.36 20.21 -16.28
CA GLY A 32 -15.78 19.62 -17.55
C GLY A 32 -15.82 20.61 -18.73
N GLY A 33 -16.57 20.28 -19.77
CA GLY A 33 -16.84 21.19 -20.91
C GLY A 33 -15.60 21.87 -21.50
N GLU A 34 -15.68 23.21 -21.62
CA GLU A 34 -14.56 24.04 -22.12
C GLU A 34 -13.28 23.92 -21.25
N GLY A 35 -13.43 23.70 -19.95
CA GLY A 35 -12.31 23.53 -19.05
C GLY A 35 -11.39 22.37 -19.44
N LYS A 36 -11.97 21.25 -19.88
CA LYS A 36 -11.19 20.12 -20.43
C LYS A 36 -10.44 20.50 -21.70
N VAL A 37 -11.04 21.33 -22.56
CA VAL A 37 -10.40 21.80 -23.79
C VAL A 37 -9.20 22.70 -23.46
N TYR A 38 -9.34 23.61 -22.49
CA TYR A 38 -8.23 24.47 -22.06
C TYR A 38 -7.08 23.66 -21.49
N GLN A 39 -7.37 22.70 -20.60
CA GLN A 39 -6.33 21.85 -20.01
C GLN A 39 -5.62 21.00 -21.06
N LYS A 40 -6.36 20.44 -22.03
CA LYS A 40 -5.76 19.69 -23.13
C LYS A 40 -4.81 20.56 -23.98
N LYS A 41 -5.19 21.80 -24.29
CA LYS A 41 -4.33 22.74 -25.01
C LYS A 41 -3.04 23.06 -24.22
N ILE A 42 -3.13 23.24 -22.91
CA ILE A 42 -1.94 23.44 -22.07
C ILE A 42 -1.02 22.23 -22.20
N ARG A 43 -1.56 21.02 -22.13
CA ARG A 43 -0.75 19.79 -22.31
C ARG A 43 -0.07 19.76 -23.67
N GLU A 44 -0.81 20.04 -24.75
CA GLU A 44 -0.27 20.08 -26.12
C GLU A 44 0.87 21.09 -26.26
N ILE A 45 0.77 22.27 -25.62
CA ILE A 45 1.82 23.28 -25.61
C ILE A 45 3.06 22.77 -24.86
N CYS A 46 2.89 22.13 -23.71
CA CYS A 46 3.99 21.52 -22.96
C CYS A 46 4.70 20.43 -23.78
N ASP A 47 3.94 19.57 -24.44
CA ASP A 47 4.50 18.50 -25.30
C ASP A 47 5.30 19.02 -26.50
N GLN A 48 5.01 20.23 -26.98
CA GLN A 48 5.65 20.88 -28.13
C GLN A 48 6.72 21.91 -27.74
N SER A 49 7.00 22.10 -26.46
CA SER A 49 7.94 23.10 -25.96
C SER A 49 8.79 22.57 -24.82
N ASN A 50 9.72 23.39 -24.34
CA ASN A 50 10.50 23.09 -23.11
C ASN A 50 9.86 23.66 -21.85
N LEU A 51 8.62 24.14 -21.92
CA LEU A 51 7.89 24.67 -20.78
C LEU A 51 7.31 23.52 -19.95
N ARG A 52 7.55 23.55 -18.63
CA ARG A 52 6.91 22.66 -17.67
C ARG A 52 5.83 23.43 -16.91
N VAL A 53 4.71 22.80 -16.66
CA VAL A 53 3.56 23.41 -15.98
C VAL A 53 3.18 22.65 -14.72
N ILE A 54 3.05 23.38 -13.60
CA ILE A 54 2.50 22.91 -12.33
C ILE A 54 1.06 23.41 -12.22
N GLY A 55 0.12 22.52 -11.93
CA GLY A 55 -1.30 22.83 -11.93
C GLY A 55 -1.99 22.41 -13.24
N PRO A 56 -3.07 23.07 -13.66
CA PRO A 56 -3.80 24.16 -13.00
C PRO A 56 -4.55 23.73 -11.73
N ASN A 57 -5.27 24.64 -11.10
CA ASN A 57 -6.06 24.40 -9.90
C ASN A 57 -5.21 23.86 -8.73
N CYS A 58 -4.06 24.46 -8.48
CA CYS A 58 -3.16 24.13 -7.39
C CYS A 58 -2.95 25.32 -6.46
N LEU A 59 -2.47 25.08 -5.24
CA LEU A 59 -2.10 26.16 -4.30
C LEU A 59 -0.66 26.62 -4.45
N GLY A 60 0.13 25.95 -5.24
CA GLY A 60 1.52 26.25 -5.48
C GLY A 60 2.50 25.33 -4.79
N LEU A 61 3.65 25.87 -4.49
CA LEU A 61 4.74 25.15 -3.85
C LEU A 61 5.55 26.07 -2.92
N PHE A 62 6.38 25.47 -2.08
CA PHE A 62 7.47 26.19 -1.44
C PHE A 62 8.73 25.34 -1.28
N ASN A 63 9.86 26.02 -1.13
CA ASN A 63 11.12 25.48 -0.62
C ASN A 63 11.52 26.30 0.61
N SER A 64 11.47 25.68 1.80
CA SER A 64 11.76 26.36 3.07
C SER A 64 13.23 26.77 3.22
N GLN A 65 14.16 25.98 2.66
CA GLN A 65 15.59 26.24 2.76
C GLN A 65 16.01 27.49 1.97
N SER A 66 15.51 27.61 0.73
CA SER A 66 15.77 28.77 -0.13
C SER A 66 14.85 29.95 0.15
N ARG A 67 13.86 29.79 1.03
CA ARG A 67 12.78 30.75 1.30
C ARG A 67 12.05 31.19 0.04
N PHE A 68 11.81 30.25 -0.85
CA PHE A 68 11.08 30.46 -2.09
C PHE A 68 9.63 29.96 -1.93
N TYR A 69 8.67 30.86 -1.98
CA TYR A 69 7.25 30.59 -1.65
C TYR A 69 6.28 31.02 -2.76
N PRO A 70 6.33 30.45 -3.98
CA PRO A 70 5.34 30.72 -5.01
C PRO A 70 4.02 30.01 -4.69
N THR A 71 3.26 30.58 -3.80
CA THR A 71 1.97 30.07 -3.33
C THR A 71 1.06 31.22 -2.91
N PHE A 72 -0.24 31.00 -2.94
CA PHE A 72 -1.24 31.95 -2.42
C PHE A 72 -1.95 31.43 -1.16
N THR A 73 -1.49 30.31 -0.60
CA THR A 73 -2.09 29.80 0.63
C THR A 73 -1.78 30.72 1.82
N SER A 74 -2.82 31.07 2.59
CA SER A 74 -2.64 31.81 3.85
C SER A 74 -2.05 30.96 4.98
N THR A 75 -1.80 29.68 4.72
CA THR A 75 -1.25 28.75 5.72
C THR A 75 0.16 29.17 6.15
N ILE A 76 0.98 29.66 5.21
CA ILE A 76 2.35 30.11 5.51
C ILE A 76 2.40 31.39 6.36
N ASP A 77 1.35 32.21 6.36
CA ASP A 77 1.25 33.40 7.22
C ASP A 77 1.09 33.02 8.69
N ARG A 78 0.48 31.85 8.95
CA ARG A 78 0.23 31.33 10.32
C ARG A 78 1.28 30.34 10.78
N ALA A 79 1.92 29.67 9.84
CA ALA A 79 2.93 28.64 10.07
C ALA A 79 4.10 28.86 9.12
N THR A 80 5.06 29.69 9.53
CA THR A 80 6.28 29.91 8.74
C THR A 80 7.02 28.58 8.56
N PRO A 81 7.39 28.20 7.33
CA PRO A 81 8.04 26.92 7.08
C PRO A 81 9.33 26.73 7.87
N ILE A 82 9.41 25.65 8.62
CA ILE A 82 10.61 25.22 9.35
C ILE A 82 11.43 24.36 8.37
N PRO A 83 12.70 24.72 8.11
CA PRO A 83 13.58 23.89 7.29
C PRO A 83 13.78 22.48 7.90
N GLY A 84 13.77 21.47 7.05
CA GLY A 84 13.99 20.07 7.43
C GLY A 84 14.31 19.22 6.22
N ASP A 85 14.16 17.91 6.34
CA ASP A 85 14.44 16.93 5.30
C ASP A 85 13.20 16.09 4.90
N ILE A 86 12.03 16.43 5.44
CA ILE A 86 10.74 15.88 5.03
C ILE A 86 10.15 16.74 3.92
N SER A 87 9.48 16.13 2.93
CA SER A 87 8.83 16.87 1.84
C SER A 87 7.42 16.33 1.58
N ILE A 88 6.57 17.19 1.03
CA ILE A 88 5.16 16.88 0.75
C ILE A 88 4.90 17.05 -0.75
N ALA A 89 4.34 16.00 -1.38
CA ALA A 89 3.76 16.02 -2.71
C ALA A 89 2.25 15.73 -2.62
N SER A 90 1.41 16.66 -3.03
CA SER A 90 -0.05 16.54 -2.89
C SER A 90 -0.79 16.90 -4.16
N GLN A 91 -1.73 16.06 -4.59
CA GLN A 91 -2.65 16.46 -5.67
C GLN A 91 -3.65 17.50 -5.19
N SER A 92 -4.13 17.38 -3.96
CA SER A 92 -5.03 18.37 -3.37
C SER A 92 -4.27 19.54 -2.75
N GLY A 93 -4.58 20.75 -3.19
CA GLY A 93 -4.03 21.96 -2.58
C GLY A 93 -4.48 22.12 -1.12
N ALA A 94 -5.78 22.03 -0.87
CA ALA A 94 -6.37 22.23 0.46
C ALA A 94 -5.89 21.15 1.45
N TYR A 95 -5.91 19.88 1.05
CA TYR A 95 -5.46 18.80 1.93
C TYR A 95 -3.94 18.80 2.13
N GLY A 96 -3.18 19.16 1.09
CA GLY A 96 -1.73 19.39 1.21
C GLY A 96 -1.39 20.49 2.23
N SER A 97 -2.19 21.58 2.24
CA SER A 97 -2.07 22.63 3.27
C SER A 97 -2.44 22.14 4.67
N HIS A 98 -3.43 21.26 4.79
CA HIS A 98 -3.78 20.63 6.06
C HIS A 98 -2.63 19.76 6.60
N ILE A 99 -2.08 18.87 5.76
CA ILE A 99 -0.93 18.04 6.13
C ILE A 99 0.23 18.94 6.61
N TYR A 100 0.55 20.00 5.85
CA TYR A 100 1.60 20.93 6.21
C TYR A 100 1.34 21.63 7.56
N MET A 101 0.11 22.13 7.78
CA MET A 101 -0.24 22.82 9.03
C MET A 101 -0.08 21.90 10.25
N VAL A 102 -0.56 20.68 10.18
CA VAL A 102 -0.41 19.72 11.28
C VAL A 102 1.05 19.29 11.46
N SER A 103 1.82 19.15 10.36
CA SER A 103 3.27 18.91 10.41
C SER A 103 3.98 20.02 11.16
N HIS A 104 3.66 21.28 10.86
CA HIS A 104 4.23 22.45 11.53
C HIS A 104 3.89 22.48 13.03
N GLN A 105 2.64 22.18 13.40
CA GLN A 105 2.20 22.10 14.81
C GLN A 105 2.98 21.04 15.58
N ARG A 106 3.41 19.97 14.93
CA ARG A 106 4.25 18.91 15.53
C ARG A 106 5.74 19.17 15.42
N GLY A 107 6.15 20.36 14.96
CA GLY A 107 7.56 20.70 14.81
C GLY A 107 8.30 19.92 13.75
N LEU A 108 7.60 19.33 12.76
CA LEU A 108 8.23 18.67 11.63
C LEU A 108 8.73 19.70 10.62
N GLY A 109 10.02 19.69 10.33
CA GLY A 109 10.62 20.54 9.32
C GLY A 109 10.30 20.05 7.91
N ILE A 110 9.63 20.89 7.11
CA ILE A 110 9.24 20.58 5.74
C ILE A 110 10.15 21.34 4.76
N ARG A 111 10.90 20.58 3.93
CA ARG A 111 11.79 21.16 2.92
C ARG A 111 11.02 21.68 1.71
N TYR A 112 10.26 20.78 1.07
CA TYR A 112 9.40 21.10 -0.05
C TYR A 112 7.95 20.78 0.28
N TRP A 113 7.07 21.64 -0.17
CA TRP A 113 5.65 21.40 -0.24
C TRP A 113 5.19 21.71 -1.65
N ILE A 114 4.72 20.72 -2.38
CA ILE A 114 4.35 20.80 -3.80
C ILE A 114 2.91 20.37 -3.94
N THR A 115 2.06 21.22 -4.53
CA THR A 115 0.70 20.86 -4.89
C THR A 115 0.53 20.81 -6.39
N THR A 116 0.09 19.67 -6.93
CA THR A 116 0.04 19.44 -8.39
C THR A 116 -1.29 19.79 -9.04
N GLY A 117 -2.38 19.86 -8.26
CA GLY A 117 -3.72 20.21 -8.75
C GLY A 117 -4.22 19.23 -9.82
N ASN A 118 -4.73 19.77 -10.93
CA ASN A 118 -5.28 18.97 -12.02
C ASN A 118 -4.24 18.23 -12.88
N GLU A 119 -2.95 18.52 -12.68
CA GLU A 119 -1.84 17.85 -13.40
C GLU A 119 -2.00 17.91 -14.94
N ALA A 120 -2.01 19.12 -15.48
CA ALA A 120 -2.01 19.26 -16.93
C ALA A 120 -0.68 18.77 -17.54
N ASP A 121 0.43 18.96 -16.84
CA ASP A 121 1.76 18.49 -17.22
C ASP A 121 2.43 17.74 -16.06
N LEU A 122 2.94 18.42 -15.04
CA LEU A 122 3.62 17.79 -13.92
C LEU A 122 2.63 17.03 -13.02
N SER A 123 2.86 15.72 -12.87
CA SER A 123 2.07 14.81 -12.03
C SER A 123 2.63 14.67 -10.62
N VAL A 124 1.83 14.12 -9.69
CA VAL A 124 2.30 13.76 -8.34
C VAL A 124 3.42 12.71 -8.39
N GLY A 125 3.39 11.81 -9.38
CA GLY A 125 4.48 10.86 -9.60
C GLY A 125 5.80 11.55 -9.96
N GLU A 126 5.77 12.58 -10.83
CA GLU A 126 6.96 13.39 -11.13
C GLU A 126 7.43 14.22 -9.92
N ALA A 127 6.50 14.73 -9.13
CA ALA A 127 6.86 15.41 -7.89
C ALA A 127 7.56 14.45 -6.91
N ILE A 128 7.07 13.23 -6.73
CA ILE A 128 7.72 12.20 -5.90
C ILE A 128 9.11 11.87 -6.47
N GLN A 129 9.24 11.70 -7.80
CA GLN A 129 10.52 11.42 -8.46
C GLN A 129 11.55 12.53 -8.18
N LEU A 130 11.16 13.79 -8.35
CA LEU A 130 12.00 14.94 -8.07
C LEU A 130 12.49 14.95 -6.60
N LEU A 131 11.58 14.67 -5.67
CA LEU A 131 11.91 14.60 -4.25
C LEU A 131 12.80 13.40 -3.91
N ALA A 132 12.61 12.28 -4.61
CA ALA A 132 13.44 11.10 -4.45
C ALA A 132 14.87 11.31 -4.93
N GLU A 133 15.07 12.14 -5.95
CA GLU A 133 16.39 12.47 -6.51
C GLU A 133 17.14 13.57 -5.76
N ASP A 134 16.48 14.36 -4.89
CA ASP A 134 17.15 15.42 -4.09
C ASP A 134 17.81 14.82 -2.85
N ASP A 135 19.14 14.83 -2.77
CA ASP A 135 19.94 14.31 -1.66
C ASP A 135 19.59 14.92 -0.28
N ASN A 136 18.96 16.08 -0.28
CA ASN A 136 18.56 16.76 0.96
C ASN A 136 17.14 16.39 1.41
N VAL A 137 16.41 15.60 0.65
CA VAL A 137 15.11 15.03 1.05
C VAL A 137 15.36 13.63 1.58
N HIS A 138 14.85 13.37 2.77
CA HIS A 138 14.93 12.04 3.38
C HIS A 138 13.59 11.31 3.36
N THR A 139 12.50 11.99 3.66
CA THR A 139 11.17 11.41 3.77
C THR A 139 10.17 12.14 2.88
N ILE A 140 9.34 11.41 2.17
CA ILE A 140 8.33 11.94 1.26
C ILE A 140 6.95 11.57 1.78
N MET A 141 6.12 12.56 2.11
CA MET A 141 4.70 12.39 2.37
C MET A 141 3.92 12.68 1.08
N ALA A 142 3.13 11.73 0.62
CA ALA A 142 2.39 11.87 -0.62
C ALA A 142 0.87 11.74 -0.40
N TYR A 143 0.08 12.67 -0.97
CA TYR A 143 -1.37 12.59 -1.03
C TYR A 143 -1.82 12.40 -2.47
N VAL A 144 -2.46 11.27 -2.77
CA VAL A 144 -2.76 10.82 -4.12
C VAL A 144 -4.25 10.50 -4.26
N GLU A 145 -4.92 11.16 -5.19
CA GLU A 145 -6.32 10.92 -5.56
C GLU A 145 -6.40 9.95 -6.74
N SER A 146 -5.56 10.15 -7.75
CA SER A 146 -5.47 9.31 -8.94
C SER A 146 -4.06 9.32 -9.54
N VAL A 147 -3.72 8.29 -10.29
CA VAL A 147 -2.47 8.22 -11.05
C VAL A 147 -2.79 8.20 -12.54
N LYS A 148 -2.21 9.11 -13.31
CA LYS A 148 -2.42 9.22 -14.76
C LYS A 148 -1.44 8.36 -15.56
N ASN A 149 -0.24 8.19 -15.06
CA ASN A 149 0.82 7.40 -15.68
C ASN A 149 1.40 6.42 -14.66
N GLY A 150 0.92 5.17 -14.70
CA GLY A 150 1.32 4.12 -13.76
C GLY A 150 2.81 3.80 -13.83
N LYS A 151 3.38 3.74 -15.04
CA LYS A 151 4.81 3.45 -15.20
C LYS A 151 5.70 4.51 -14.56
N GLN A 152 5.37 5.78 -14.75
CA GLN A 152 6.10 6.88 -14.16
C GLN A 152 5.97 6.90 -12.64
N PHE A 153 4.77 6.64 -12.13
CA PHE A 153 4.51 6.54 -10.70
C PHE A 153 5.32 5.40 -10.06
N ILE A 154 5.33 4.22 -10.68
CA ILE A 154 6.16 3.09 -10.26
C ILE A 154 7.64 3.47 -10.24
N ASN A 155 8.15 4.09 -11.30
CA ASN A 155 9.55 4.52 -11.36
C ASN A 155 9.90 5.49 -10.22
N ALA A 156 9.01 6.40 -9.87
CA ALA A 156 9.22 7.34 -8.76
C ALA A 156 9.33 6.61 -7.40
N LEU A 157 8.45 5.63 -7.15
CA LEU A 157 8.51 4.81 -5.94
C LEU A 157 9.80 3.97 -5.89
N GLU A 158 10.17 3.36 -7.02
CA GLU A 158 11.42 2.58 -7.13
C GLU A 158 12.67 3.45 -6.91
N THR A 159 12.71 4.67 -7.46
CA THR A 159 13.81 5.60 -7.19
C THR A 159 13.89 5.91 -5.71
N ALA A 160 12.78 6.26 -5.06
CA ALA A 160 12.76 6.52 -3.63
C ALA A 160 13.23 5.31 -2.81
N ARG A 161 12.79 4.10 -3.17
CA ARG A 161 13.20 2.86 -2.52
C ARG A 161 14.72 2.60 -2.67
N GLN A 162 15.27 2.78 -3.87
CA GLN A 162 16.70 2.61 -4.14
C GLN A 162 17.56 3.61 -3.37
N GLU A 163 17.09 4.86 -3.28
CA GLU A 163 17.72 5.92 -2.49
C GLU A 163 17.43 5.82 -0.98
N LYS A 164 16.76 4.74 -0.55
CA LYS A 164 16.36 4.46 0.84
C LYS A 164 15.58 5.62 1.48
N LYS A 165 14.70 6.25 0.70
CA LYS A 165 13.84 7.34 1.14
C LYS A 165 12.42 6.84 1.36
N PRO A 166 11.91 6.87 2.60
CA PRO A 166 10.53 6.50 2.89
C PRO A 166 9.52 7.33 2.09
N VAL A 167 8.62 6.66 1.37
CA VAL A 167 7.43 7.27 0.78
C VAL A 167 6.23 6.85 1.61
N ILE A 168 5.63 7.80 2.30
CA ILE A 168 4.44 7.62 3.15
C ILE A 168 3.25 8.14 2.34
N LEU A 169 2.39 7.23 1.89
CA LEU A 169 1.41 7.52 0.87
C LEU A 169 -0.02 7.39 1.39
N MET A 170 -0.80 8.44 1.27
CA MET A 170 -2.24 8.44 1.49
C MET A 170 -2.95 8.41 0.12
N LYS A 171 -3.50 7.24 -0.26
CA LYS A 171 -4.36 7.09 -1.43
C LYS A 171 -5.81 7.17 -0.98
N VAL A 172 -6.55 8.11 -1.56
CA VAL A 172 -7.99 8.29 -1.30
C VAL A 172 -8.85 7.71 -2.42
N GLY A 173 -10.16 7.63 -2.23
CA GLY A 173 -11.08 6.98 -3.17
C GLY A 173 -11.00 5.45 -3.08
N ARG A 174 -10.89 4.90 -1.85
CA ARG A 174 -10.76 3.45 -1.60
C ARG A 174 -12.08 2.69 -1.64
N SER A 175 -13.15 3.30 -1.13
CA SER A 175 -14.50 2.73 -1.17
C SER A 175 -15.24 3.20 -2.41
N ASP A 176 -16.32 2.50 -2.78
CA ASP A 176 -17.16 2.90 -3.91
C ASP A 176 -17.68 4.34 -3.77
N VAL A 177 -18.08 4.72 -2.56
CA VAL A 177 -18.51 6.10 -2.26
C VAL A 177 -17.34 7.08 -2.40
N GLY A 178 -16.17 6.74 -1.86
CA GLY A 178 -14.96 7.54 -1.98
C GLY A 178 -14.46 7.65 -3.42
N ALA A 179 -14.52 6.57 -4.20
CA ALA A 179 -14.18 6.55 -5.62
C ALA A 179 -15.12 7.43 -6.44
N ALA A 180 -16.44 7.36 -6.20
CA ALA A 180 -17.42 8.23 -6.83
C ALA A 180 -17.17 9.72 -6.51
N ALA A 181 -16.85 10.04 -5.26
CA ALA A 181 -16.49 11.40 -4.85
C ALA A 181 -15.19 11.89 -5.52
N ALA A 182 -14.13 11.07 -5.54
CA ALA A 182 -12.87 11.39 -6.19
C ALA A 182 -13.03 11.61 -7.71
N ASN A 183 -13.79 10.73 -8.39
CA ASN A 183 -14.09 10.87 -9.82
C ASN A 183 -14.85 12.16 -10.13
N SER A 184 -15.79 12.57 -9.26
CA SER A 184 -16.53 13.82 -9.40
C SER A 184 -15.63 15.05 -9.20
N HIS A 185 -14.63 14.95 -8.32
CA HIS A 185 -13.74 16.05 -7.96
C HIS A 185 -12.61 16.26 -8.97
N THR A 186 -12.01 15.19 -9.49
CA THR A 186 -10.80 15.27 -10.32
C THR A 186 -11.03 14.98 -11.79
N ALA A 187 -12.24 14.56 -12.18
CA ALA A 187 -12.59 14.08 -13.52
C ALA A 187 -11.66 12.93 -14.03
N SER A 188 -11.00 12.24 -13.14
CA SER A 188 -10.13 11.09 -13.44
C SER A 188 -10.69 9.82 -12.81
N LEU A 189 -10.52 8.68 -13.49
CA LEU A 189 -10.92 7.37 -12.98
C LEU A 189 -10.10 7.01 -11.74
N ALA A 190 -10.75 6.79 -10.61
CA ALA A 190 -10.15 6.08 -9.50
C ALA A 190 -10.05 4.61 -9.93
N GLY A 191 -8.84 4.07 -10.11
CA GLY A 191 -8.64 2.66 -10.40
C GLY A 191 -9.07 1.76 -9.23
N GLU A 192 -8.99 0.43 -9.41
CA GLU A 192 -9.30 -0.51 -8.33
C GLU A 192 -8.31 -0.36 -7.18
N ASP A 193 -8.81 -0.11 -5.98
CA ASP A 193 -8.00 0.18 -4.80
C ASP A 193 -7.04 -0.96 -4.43
N ALA A 194 -7.45 -2.21 -4.65
CA ALA A 194 -6.62 -3.38 -4.40
C ALA A 194 -5.35 -3.41 -5.29
N ILE A 195 -5.46 -2.97 -6.55
CA ILE A 195 -4.30 -2.87 -7.44
C ILE A 195 -3.35 -1.76 -6.97
N TYR A 196 -3.90 -0.61 -6.55
CA TYR A 196 -3.09 0.45 -5.96
C TYR A 196 -2.36 0.00 -4.70
N GLU A 197 -3.03 -0.76 -3.82
CA GLU A 197 -2.44 -1.33 -2.61
C GLU A 197 -1.22 -2.18 -2.95
N GLU A 198 -1.39 -3.12 -3.90
CA GLU A 198 -0.31 -4.01 -4.31
C GLU A 198 0.84 -3.27 -5.02
N VAL A 199 0.55 -2.31 -5.89
CA VAL A 199 1.58 -1.50 -6.54
C VAL A 199 2.37 -0.70 -5.53
N VAL A 200 1.71 -0.01 -4.60
CA VAL A 200 2.35 0.79 -3.55
C VAL A 200 3.23 -0.10 -2.67
N ARG A 201 2.72 -1.26 -2.25
CA ARG A 201 3.43 -2.23 -1.42
C ARG A 201 4.60 -2.88 -2.14
N ALA A 202 4.42 -3.29 -3.39
CA ALA A 202 5.47 -3.94 -4.19
C ALA A 202 6.66 -3.00 -4.42
N HIS A 203 6.41 -1.69 -4.57
CA HIS A 203 7.43 -0.69 -4.86
C HIS A 203 7.90 0.11 -3.64
N GLY A 204 7.65 -0.42 -2.43
CA GLY A 204 8.29 0.03 -1.18
C GLY A 204 7.72 1.31 -0.56
N ALA A 205 6.56 1.79 -1.01
CA ALA A 205 5.87 2.87 -0.32
C ALA A 205 4.94 2.33 0.78
N TYR A 206 4.86 3.04 1.91
CA TYR A 206 4.00 2.69 3.04
C TYR A 206 2.68 3.44 2.95
N ARG A 207 1.59 2.70 2.85
CA ARG A 207 0.25 3.28 2.69
C ARG A 207 -0.40 3.54 4.05
N VAL A 208 -0.78 4.81 4.28
CA VAL A 208 -1.44 5.26 5.51
C VAL A 208 -2.92 5.55 5.29
N ARG A 209 -3.70 5.50 6.38
CA ARG A 209 -5.16 5.68 6.36
C ARG A 209 -5.63 7.00 6.96
N SER A 210 -4.77 7.71 7.66
CA SER A 210 -5.09 8.98 8.32
C SER A 210 -3.90 9.95 8.28
N THR A 211 -4.18 11.25 8.46
CA THR A 211 -3.12 12.27 8.64
C THR A 211 -2.30 11.99 9.88
N GLU A 212 -2.92 11.53 10.94
CA GLU A 212 -2.28 11.14 12.20
C GLU A 212 -1.19 10.10 11.95
N GLU A 213 -1.54 8.98 11.32
CA GLU A 213 -0.60 7.90 10.96
C GLU A 213 0.50 8.39 10.03
N MET A 214 0.16 9.23 9.03
CA MET A 214 1.16 9.81 8.12
C MET A 214 2.24 10.59 8.88
N LEU A 215 1.83 11.39 9.83
CA LEU A 215 2.73 12.24 10.59
C LEU A 215 3.53 11.47 11.65
N ASP A 216 2.92 10.45 12.27
CA ASP A 216 3.64 9.58 13.21
C ASP A 216 4.75 8.79 12.51
N VAL A 217 4.43 8.22 11.33
CA VAL A 217 5.43 7.52 10.54
C VAL A 217 6.51 8.48 10.03
N ALA A 218 6.14 9.67 9.55
CA ALA A 218 7.11 10.69 9.13
C ALA A 218 8.01 11.15 10.30
N TYR A 219 7.44 11.30 11.48
CA TYR A 219 8.19 11.58 12.70
C TYR A 219 9.16 10.44 13.05
N ALA A 220 8.69 9.20 12.95
CA ALA A 220 9.49 8.03 13.28
C ALA A 220 10.69 7.82 12.34
N THR A 221 10.67 8.35 11.13
CA THR A 221 11.81 8.26 10.18
C THR A 221 12.99 9.17 10.53
N LYS A 222 12.83 10.14 11.45
CA LYS A 222 13.90 11.11 11.81
C LYS A 222 15.27 10.48 12.14
N PRO A 223 15.36 9.38 12.91
CA PRO A 223 16.65 8.74 13.21
C PRO A 223 17.33 8.06 12.01
N LYS A 224 16.60 7.83 10.92
CA LYS A 224 17.09 7.15 9.71
C LYS A 224 17.53 5.69 9.98
N ILE A 225 16.92 5.06 10.96
CA ILE A 225 17.15 3.65 11.34
C ILE A 225 15.97 2.83 10.89
N TYR A 226 16.21 1.83 10.04
CA TYR A 226 15.19 0.96 9.43
C TYR A 226 15.54 -0.50 9.70
N PRO A 227 14.99 -1.12 10.76
CA PRO A 227 15.25 -2.51 11.08
C PRO A 227 14.75 -3.46 9.97
N THR A 228 15.52 -4.51 9.68
CA THR A 228 15.19 -5.47 8.61
C THR A 228 14.34 -6.65 9.06
N GLY A 229 14.16 -6.81 10.36
CA GLY A 229 13.34 -7.88 10.94
C GLY A 229 11.99 -7.37 11.43
N LYS A 230 11.18 -8.27 11.99
CA LYS A 230 9.82 -8.01 12.51
C LYS A 230 9.67 -8.32 13.99
N ASN A 231 10.78 -8.56 14.71
CA ASN A 231 10.74 -8.92 16.13
C ASN A 231 10.72 -7.65 16.98
N LEU A 232 9.62 -7.42 17.67
CA LEU A 232 9.41 -6.28 18.55
C LEU A 232 9.64 -6.64 20.00
N GLY A 233 10.55 -5.91 20.67
CA GLY A 233 10.69 -5.89 22.11
C GLY A 233 9.79 -4.82 22.74
N ILE A 234 9.08 -5.16 23.77
CA ILE A 234 8.22 -4.24 24.55
C ILE A 234 8.69 -4.26 25.99
N VAL A 235 9.10 -3.11 26.52
CA VAL A 235 9.37 -2.91 27.92
C VAL A 235 8.33 -1.94 28.49
N THR A 236 7.73 -2.29 29.63
CA THR A 236 6.61 -1.51 30.18
C THR A 236 6.63 -1.48 31.71
N ILE A 237 6.05 -0.42 32.28
CA ILE A 237 5.74 -0.31 33.70
C ILE A 237 4.25 -0.57 33.98
N SER A 238 3.52 -1.05 32.97
CA SER A 238 2.07 -1.31 33.03
C SER A 238 1.74 -2.57 32.23
N GLY A 239 1.36 -3.64 32.92
CA GLY A 239 0.98 -4.90 32.29
C GLY A 239 -0.15 -4.73 31.27
N GLY A 240 -1.19 -3.95 31.58
CA GLY A 240 -2.29 -3.66 30.62
C GLY A 240 -1.82 -2.95 29.37
N GLY A 241 -0.88 -2.01 29.49
CA GLY A 241 -0.27 -1.33 28.34
C GLY A 241 0.53 -2.31 27.47
N GLY A 242 1.26 -3.24 28.10
CA GLY A 242 1.98 -4.30 27.37
C GLY A 242 1.06 -5.19 26.56
N VAL A 243 -0.08 -5.60 27.11
CA VAL A 243 -1.11 -6.40 26.39
C VAL A 243 -1.65 -5.62 25.19
N LEU A 244 -2.05 -4.37 25.38
CA LEU A 244 -2.55 -3.52 24.31
C LEU A 244 -1.55 -3.38 23.14
N MET A 245 -0.27 -3.22 23.47
CA MET A 245 0.80 -3.13 22.46
C MET A 245 1.04 -4.44 21.74
N ALA A 246 0.94 -5.59 22.45
CA ALA A 246 1.08 -6.90 21.84
C ALA A 246 -0.05 -7.19 20.84
N ASP A 247 -1.30 -6.82 21.17
CA ASP A 247 -2.44 -6.91 20.26
C ASP A 247 -2.22 -6.04 19.01
N ALA A 248 -1.85 -4.78 19.22
CA ALA A 248 -1.54 -3.86 18.11
C ALA A 248 -0.38 -4.37 17.24
N ALA A 249 0.63 -4.99 17.82
CA ALA A 249 1.75 -5.58 17.08
C ALA A 249 1.28 -6.75 16.19
N SER A 250 0.40 -7.60 16.72
CA SER A 250 -0.23 -8.69 15.94
C SER A 250 -1.02 -8.16 14.75
N ASP A 251 -1.81 -7.11 14.96
CA ASP A 251 -2.65 -6.50 13.90
C ASP A 251 -1.82 -5.94 12.73
N VAL A 252 -0.60 -5.48 13.01
CA VAL A 252 0.32 -4.95 11.97
C VAL A 252 1.40 -5.96 11.54
N GLY A 253 1.28 -7.23 11.94
CA GLY A 253 2.15 -8.32 11.50
C GLY A 253 3.54 -8.32 12.11
N LEU A 254 3.75 -7.65 13.25
CA LEU A 254 4.98 -7.75 14.05
C LEU A 254 4.94 -8.98 14.95
N LYS A 255 6.13 -9.46 15.31
CA LYS A 255 6.29 -10.61 16.21
C LYS A 255 6.72 -10.14 17.60
N VAL A 256 5.94 -10.48 18.61
CA VAL A 256 6.28 -10.26 20.03
C VAL A 256 6.70 -11.60 20.63
N GLY A 257 7.89 -12.08 20.24
CA GLY A 257 8.43 -13.36 20.70
C GLY A 257 8.88 -13.29 22.16
N ALA A 258 8.70 -14.39 22.91
CA ALA A 258 9.16 -14.47 24.30
C ALA A 258 10.69 -14.35 24.39
N MET A 259 11.17 -13.75 25.47
CA MET A 259 12.60 -13.77 25.83
C MET A 259 13.10 -15.21 25.98
N PRO A 260 14.36 -15.54 25.63
CA PRO A 260 14.97 -16.82 25.94
C PRO A 260 14.95 -17.13 27.46
N GLU A 261 14.77 -18.38 27.83
CA GLU A 261 14.63 -18.79 29.24
C GLU A 261 15.79 -18.33 30.14
N GLY A 262 17.03 -18.33 29.60
CA GLY A 262 18.20 -17.82 30.31
C GLY A 262 18.07 -16.36 30.66
N ALA A 263 17.69 -15.52 29.68
CA ALA A 263 17.46 -14.09 29.86
C ALA A 263 16.29 -13.80 30.81
N GLN A 264 15.20 -14.58 30.72
CA GLN A 264 14.08 -14.47 31.66
C GLN A 264 14.52 -14.72 33.11
N LYS A 265 15.41 -15.71 33.32
CA LYS A 265 15.95 -16.00 34.64
C LYS A 265 16.82 -14.86 35.17
N GLU A 266 17.71 -14.33 34.35
CA GLU A 266 18.55 -13.17 34.70
C GLU A 266 17.68 -11.92 35.03
N LEU A 267 16.64 -11.67 34.26
CA LEU A 267 15.70 -10.58 34.53
C LEU A 267 14.99 -10.74 35.88
N LYS A 268 14.59 -11.97 36.24
CA LYS A 268 13.99 -12.27 37.54
C LYS A 268 14.96 -12.16 38.71
N GLU A 269 16.24 -12.39 38.50
CA GLU A 269 17.28 -12.15 39.54
C GLU A 269 17.43 -10.66 39.81
N ILE A 270 17.27 -9.79 38.76
CA ILE A 270 17.30 -8.32 38.91
C ILE A 270 16.02 -7.80 39.55
N VAL A 271 14.84 -8.25 39.09
CA VAL A 271 13.53 -7.87 39.60
C VAL A 271 12.67 -9.12 39.78
N PRO A 272 12.61 -9.72 41.01
CA PRO A 272 11.88 -10.97 41.26
C PRO A 272 10.41 -10.98 40.91
N PHE A 273 9.77 -9.81 40.93
CA PHE A 273 8.32 -9.63 40.64
C PHE A 273 8.04 -9.24 39.18
N ALA A 274 9.09 -9.03 38.35
CA ALA A 274 8.90 -8.70 36.94
C ALA A 274 8.25 -9.86 36.18
N SER A 275 7.48 -9.55 35.14
CA SER A 275 7.14 -10.49 34.07
C SER A 275 8.24 -10.43 33.01
N PRO A 276 9.13 -11.41 32.92
CA PRO A 276 10.29 -11.35 32.04
C PRO A 276 10.00 -11.83 30.62
N MET A 277 8.77 -12.28 30.34
CA MET A 277 8.33 -12.58 29.00
C MET A 277 8.16 -11.27 28.23
N ASN A 278 8.27 -11.28 26.93
CA ASN A 278 7.92 -10.11 26.14
C ASN A 278 6.39 -10.09 25.91
N PRO A 279 5.66 -9.01 26.28
CA PRO A 279 6.10 -7.74 26.90
C PRO A 279 6.75 -7.90 28.28
N VAL A 280 7.90 -7.24 28.45
CA VAL A 280 8.65 -7.27 29.71
C VAL A 280 8.10 -6.20 30.65
N ASP A 281 7.39 -6.61 31.70
CA ASP A 281 6.87 -5.70 32.71
C ASP A 281 7.86 -5.56 33.87
N VAL A 282 8.49 -4.39 33.96
CA VAL A 282 9.46 -4.06 35.01
C VAL A 282 8.81 -3.59 36.31
N THR A 283 7.50 -3.53 36.35
CA THR A 283 6.66 -3.19 37.52
C THR A 283 6.96 -1.82 38.14
N ALA A 284 6.38 -1.55 39.30
CA ALA A 284 6.64 -0.32 40.07
C ALA A 284 8.08 -0.22 40.61
N GLN A 285 8.90 -1.28 40.54
CA GLN A 285 10.30 -1.23 40.96
C GLN A 285 11.12 -0.20 40.17
N PHE A 286 10.72 0.07 38.94
CA PHE A 286 11.22 1.16 38.11
C PHE A 286 11.32 2.53 38.85
N PHE A 287 10.38 2.83 39.74
CA PHE A 287 10.39 4.08 40.50
C PHE A 287 11.47 4.14 41.56
N ASN A 288 11.89 3.00 42.06
CA ASN A 288 12.85 2.92 43.16
C ASN A 288 14.29 2.85 42.64
N ASP A 289 14.49 2.23 41.46
CA ASP A 289 15.82 2.00 40.90
C ASP A 289 15.80 2.03 39.37
N LEU A 290 16.21 3.13 38.77
CA LEU A 290 16.34 3.27 37.31
C LEU A 290 17.54 2.52 36.72
N SER A 291 18.49 2.07 37.54
CA SER A 291 19.64 1.26 37.07
C SER A 291 19.25 -0.09 36.50
N ILE A 292 18.01 -0.51 36.74
CA ILE A 292 17.44 -1.73 36.13
C ILE A 292 17.16 -1.55 34.62
N VAL A 293 16.85 -0.34 34.17
CA VAL A 293 16.45 -0.05 32.78
C VAL A 293 17.55 -0.43 31.76
N PRO A 294 18.81 0.03 31.92
CA PRO A 294 19.88 -0.39 31.03
C PRO A 294 20.07 -1.93 30.97
N LYS A 295 19.97 -2.59 32.12
CA LYS A 295 20.12 -4.05 32.20
C LYS A 295 19.01 -4.79 31.45
N PHE A 296 17.76 -4.38 31.62
CA PHE A 296 16.64 -4.98 30.92
C PHE A 296 16.73 -4.78 29.41
N ILE A 297 17.02 -3.55 28.96
CA ILE A 297 17.15 -3.24 27.53
C ILE A 297 18.35 -4.00 26.93
N ASP A 298 19.48 -4.07 27.63
CA ASP A 298 20.65 -4.82 27.18
C ASP A 298 20.32 -6.30 27.00
N LEU A 299 19.69 -6.95 27.98
CA LEU A 299 19.26 -8.35 27.86
C LEU A 299 18.26 -8.56 26.71
N MET A 300 17.34 -7.63 26.51
CA MET A 300 16.39 -7.69 25.39
C MET A 300 17.10 -7.60 24.05
N LEU A 301 18.06 -6.70 23.88
CA LEU A 301 18.77 -6.50 22.62
C LEU A 301 19.84 -7.55 22.36
N SER A 302 20.60 -7.96 23.40
CA SER A 302 21.70 -8.93 23.28
C SER A 302 21.23 -10.38 23.17
N GLN A 303 20.20 -10.76 23.91
CA GLN A 303 19.71 -12.14 23.98
C GLN A 303 18.32 -12.34 23.38
N GLY A 304 17.44 -11.33 23.43
CA GLY A 304 16.06 -11.43 22.93
C GLY A 304 15.94 -11.44 21.40
N GLY A 305 16.96 -10.95 20.68
CA GLY A 305 16.97 -10.92 19.22
C GLY A 305 15.94 -9.96 18.64
N TYR A 306 15.57 -8.91 19.37
CA TYR A 306 14.61 -7.90 18.90
C TYR A 306 15.26 -6.91 17.93
N ASP A 307 14.50 -6.54 16.91
CA ASP A 307 14.95 -5.62 15.87
C ASP A 307 14.75 -4.16 16.28
N GLY A 308 13.78 -3.90 17.15
CA GLY A 308 13.51 -2.60 17.77
C GLY A 308 12.78 -2.78 19.09
N ILE A 309 12.82 -1.77 19.94
CA ILE A 309 12.18 -1.78 21.26
C ILE A 309 11.23 -0.58 21.39
N ILE A 310 10.10 -0.80 22.04
CA ILE A 310 9.22 0.26 22.52
C ILE A 310 9.17 0.22 24.04
N GLY A 311 9.46 1.38 24.67
CA GLY A 311 9.32 1.55 26.11
C GLY A 311 8.03 2.29 26.44
N PHE A 312 7.11 1.69 27.18
CA PHE A 312 5.88 2.33 27.63
C PHE A 312 5.99 2.81 29.09
N TRP A 313 6.11 4.13 29.23
CA TRP A 313 6.43 4.80 30.50
C TRP A 313 5.25 5.58 31.07
N THR A 314 4.09 5.55 30.43
CA THR A 314 2.89 6.31 30.83
C THR A 314 3.16 7.82 30.97
N SER A 315 2.60 8.48 31.99
CA SER A 315 2.91 9.89 32.34
C SER A 315 4.13 10.03 33.25
N VAL A 316 4.72 8.94 33.69
CA VAL A 316 5.83 8.95 34.66
C VAL A 316 7.08 9.55 34.08
N ALA A 317 7.43 9.16 32.86
CA ALA A 317 8.56 9.71 32.13
C ALA A 317 8.45 11.23 31.90
N GLY A 318 7.25 11.77 31.86
CA GLY A 318 6.97 13.21 31.74
C GLY A 318 7.12 14.00 33.04
N SER A 319 7.34 13.33 34.18
CA SER A 319 7.50 14.04 35.45
C SER A 319 8.89 14.69 35.57
N PRO A 320 9.00 15.91 36.17
CA PRO A 320 10.30 16.58 36.33
C PRO A 320 11.34 15.77 37.10
N LYS A 321 10.90 14.88 37.98
CA LYS A 321 11.81 14.03 38.78
C LYS A 321 12.34 12.81 37.99
N MET A 322 11.57 12.30 37.03
CA MET A 322 11.87 11.06 36.33
C MET A 322 12.42 11.25 34.92
N SER A 323 12.06 12.35 34.26
CA SER A 323 12.40 12.55 32.83
C SER A 323 13.89 12.51 32.55
N GLN A 324 14.70 13.29 33.30
CA GLN A 324 16.15 13.32 33.08
C GLN A 324 16.86 12.02 33.53
N PRO A 325 16.57 11.46 34.71
CA PRO A 325 17.15 10.17 35.09
C PRO A 325 16.81 9.01 34.13
N LEU A 326 15.57 8.94 33.64
CA LEU A 326 15.18 7.95 32.64
C LEU A 326 15.92 8.16 31.32
N LEU A 327 16.01 9.41 30.83
CA LEU A 327 16.78 9.69 29.61
C LEU A 327 18.24 9.24 29.73
N ASN A 328 18.89 9.49 30.90
CA ASN A 328 20.25 9.03 31.14
C ASN A 328 20.37 7.49 31.11
N ALA A 329 19.40 6.79 31.72
CA ALA A 329 19.35 5.34 31.70
C ALA A 329 19.13 4.78 30.27
N LEU A 330 18.28 5.42 29.47
CA LEU A 330 18.08 5.04 28.06
C LEU A 330 19.33 5.31 27.21
N LYS A 331 20.04 6.41 27.43
CA LYS A 331 21.32 6.69 26.76
C LYS A 331 22.36 5.63 27.09
N GLU A 332 22.49 5.24 28.36
CA GLU A 332 23.37 4.16 28.79
C GLU A 332 22.98 2.83 28.09
N ALA A 333 21.69 2.48 28.13
CA ALA A 333 21.17 1.25 27.53
C ALA A 333 21.46 1.17 26.02
N MET A 334 21.25 2.25 25.29
CA MET A 334 21.36 2.27 23.82
C MET A 334 22.77 2.59 23.32
N SER A 335 23.72 2.87 24.20
CA SER A 335 25.08 3.29 23.80
C SER A 335 25.83 2.28 22.92
N ASN A 336 25.54 0.99 23.07
CA ASN A 336 26.15 -0.09 22.28
C ASN A 336 25.27 -0.58 21.11
N TYR A 337 24.12 0.08 20.86
CA TYR A 337 23.10 -0.36 19.91
C TYR A 337 22.66 0.76 18.98
N SER A 338 23.62 1.51 18.40
CA SER A 338 23.35 2.65 17.54
C SER A 338 22.56 2.31 16.27
N GLU A 339 22.57 1.05 15.84
CA GLU A 339 21.82 0.52 14.70
C GLU A 339 20.39 0.07 15.06
N LYS A 340 20.04 0.09 16.35
CA LYS A 340 18.71 -0.29 16.83
C LYS A 340 17.85 0.94 17.10
N ILE A 341 16.54 0.80 16.88
CA ILE A 341 15.57 1.86 17.15
C ILE A 341 14.91 1.63 18.52
N PHE A 342 14.79 2.72 19.29
CA PHE A 342 14.03 2.77 20.52
C PHE A 342 12.98 3.88 20.43
N ILE A 343 11.70 3.52 20.61
CA ILE A 343 10.59 4.49 20.66
C ILE A 343 10.07 4.53 22.10
N ASN A 344 9.98 5.74 22.67
CA ASN A 344 9.28 5.93 23.93
C ASN A 344 7.80 6.15 23.67
N SER A 345 6.94 5.42 24.37
CA SER A 345 5.54 5.76 24.48
C SER A 345 5.29 6.38 25.87
N MET A 346 5.06 7.70 25.86
CA MET A 346 4.92 8.47 27.10
C MET A 346 4.12 9.74 26.89
N VAL A 347 3.42 10.16 27.94
CA VAL A 347 2.77 11.47 28.01
C VAL A 347 3.69 12.44 28.74
N ALA A 348 4.17 13.47 28.03
CA ALA A 348 5.09 14.46 28.55
C ALA A 348 4.82 15.85 27.95
N SER A 349 5.36 16.90 28.57
CA SER A 349 5.32 18.24 27.99
C SER A 349 6.20 18.32 26.74
N GLU A 350 5.88 19.27 25.86
CA GLU A 350 6.61 19.49 24.60
C GLU A 350 8.12 19.69 24.83
N ASP A 351 8.47 20.40 25.90
CA ASP A 351 9.90 20.66 26.23
C ASP A 351 10.64 19.36 26.58
N ILE A 352 10.00 18.45 27.32
CA ILE A 352 10.58 17.14 27.65
C ILE A 352 10.70 16.31 26.38
N VAL A 353 9.68 16.25 25.55
CA VAL A 353 9.72 15.54 24.26
C VAL A 353 10.87 16.06 23.37
N LYS A 354 10.98 17.38 23.21
CA LYS A 354 12.09 18.02 22.47
C LYS A 354 13.46 17.71 23.07
N HIS A 355 13.54 17.57 24.38
CA HIS A 355 14.79 17.21 25.05
C HIS A 355 15.19 15.77 24.72
N TYR A 356 14.26 14.81 24.74
CA TYR A 356 14.49 13.44 24.34
C TYR A 356 14.87 13.33 22.84
N GLU A 357 14.20 14.09 21.99
CA GLU A 357 14.51 14.15 20.55
C GLU A 357 15.93 14.62 20.25
N LYS A 358 16.43 15.63 20.97
CA LYS A 358 17.81 16.13 20.84
C LYS A 358 18.85 15.05 21.16
N GLU A 359 18.50 14.10 22.01
CA GLU A 359 19.34 12.97 22.39
C GLU A 359 19.07 11.72 21.53
N GLY A 360 18.27 11.85 20.46
CA GLY A 360 18.01 10.79 19.49
C GLY A 360 16.84 9.85 19.84
N PHE A 361 16.06 10.17 20.89
CA PHE A 361 14.93 9.35 21.31
C PHE A 361 13.61 9.90 20.80
N LEU A 362 12.88 9.08 20.05
CA LEU A 362 11.53 9.38 19.63
C LEU A 362 10.55 9.24 20.80
N SER A 363 9.47 10.04 20.79
CA SER A 363 8.42 9.99 21.80
C SER A 363 7.05 10.09 21.16
N ILE A 364 6.23 9.05 21.31
CA ILE A 364 4.86 8.97 20.79
C ILE A 364 3.95 8.69 22.00
N GLU A 365 2.96 9.51 22.22
CA GLU A 365 2.12 9.44 23.42
C GLU A 365 1.25 8.19 23.50
N ASP A 366 0.69 7.76 22.37
CA ASP A 366 -0.17 6.57 22.30
C ASP A 366 0.65 5.31 21.99
N PRO A 367 0.54 4.25 22.82
CA PRO A 367 1.34 3.03 22.64
C PRO A 367 0.98 2.26 21.36
N THR A 368 -0.26 2.30 20.90
CA THR A 368 -0.64 1.61 19.64
C THR A 368 -0.10 2.35 18.42
N ARG A 369 -0.07 3.68 18.45
CA ARG A 369 0.56 4.50 17.41
C ARG A 369 2.07 4.30 17.37
N ALA A 370 2.72 4.12 18.53
CA ALA A 370 4.14 3.78 18.59
C ALA A 370 4.43 2.42 17.92
N VAL A 371 3.57 1.42 18.13
CA VAL A 371 3.67 0.12 17.46
C VAL A 371 3.49 0.23 15.95
N VAL A 372 2.49 0.96 15.48
CA VAL A 372 2.27 1.19 14.03
C VAL A 372 3.47 1.91 13.40
N SER A 373 4.03 2.91 14.09
CA SER A 373 5.23 3.61 13.63
C SER A 373 6.44 2.69 13.54
N MET A 374 6.65 1.82 14.52
CA MET A 374 7.71 0.81 14.50
C MET A 374 7.52 -0.17 13.33
N ALA A 375 6.28 -0.62 13.09
CA ALA A 375 5.97 -1.50 11.95
C ALA A 375 6.30 -0.84 10.61
N ALA A 376 6.02 0.45 10.46
CA ALA A 376 6.37 1.19 9.27
C ALA A 376 7.89 1.29 9.06
N LEU A 377 8.68 1.51 10.12
CA LEU A 377 10.15 1.51 10.04
C LEU A 377 10.69 0.14 9.63
N MET A 378 10.17 -0.94 10.22
CA MET A 378 10.55 -2.32 9.87
C MET A 378 10.15 -2.68 8.44
N TYR A 379 8.98 -2.21 7.99
CA TYR A 379 8.56 -2.34 6.58
C TYR A 379 9.55 -1.66 5.63
N PHE A 380 9.96 -0.42 5.91
CA PHE A 380 10.95 0.26 5.09
C PHE A 380 12.30 -0.47 5.11
N GLY A 381 12.73 -0.97 6.27
CA GLY A 381 13.95 -1.78 6.39
C GLY A 381 13.92 -3.04 5.51
N GLU A 382 12.80 -3.76 5.50
CA GLU A 382 12.58 -4.90 4.61
C GLU A 382 12.65 -4.46 3.15
N LYS A 383 11.89 -3.42 2.76
CA LYS A 383 11.78 -2.97 1.37
C LYS A 383 13.06 -2.37 0.80
N PHE A 384 13.85 -1.66 1.59
CA PHE A 384 15.13 -1.09 1.16
C PHE A 384 16.21 -2.14 0.93
N ASN A 385 16.06 -3.33 1.53
CA ASN A 385 17.00 -4.43 1.39
C ASN A 385 16.48 -5.56 0.49
N GLU A 386 15.23 -5.48 0.04
CA GLU A 386 14.62 -6.44 -0.87
C GLU A 386 15.31 -6.38 -2.24
N LYS A 387 15.84 -7.52 -2.68
CA LYS A 387 16.38 -7.65 -4.05
C LYS A 387 15.21 -7.89 -5.00
N ILE A 388 14.92 -6.94 -5.86
CA ILE A 388 13.98 -7.17 -6.95
C ILE A 388 14.70 -7.98 -8.01
N GLU A 389 14.30 -9.24 -8.15
CA GLU A 389 14.69 -10.03 -9.31
C GLU A 389 14.02 -9.43 -10.55
N LYS A 390 14.82 -8.99 -11.51
CA LYS A 390 14.28 -8.60 -12.81
C LYS A 390 13.77 -9.85 -13.50
N ILE A 391 12.46 -10.01 -13.52
CA ILE A 391 11.83 -11.05 -14.32
C ILE A 391 12.09 -10.68 -15.79
N GLU A 392 12.89 -11.49 -16.51
CA GLU A 392 12.98 -11.37 -17.95
C GLU A 392 11.62 -11.72 -18.56
N ILE A 393 10.89 -10.69 -18.95
CA ILE A 393 9.65 -10.89 -19.69
C ILE A 393 10.01 -11.39 -21.07
N GLN A 394 9.71 -12.66 -21.34
CA GLN A 394 9.85 -13.21 -22.69
C GLN A 394 8.98 -12.42 -23.66
N PRO A 395 9.44 -12.22 -24.90
CA PRO A 395 8.66 -11.50 -25.89
C PRO A 395 7.30 -12.17 -26.08
N PRO A 396 6.21 -11.40 -26.16
CA PRO A 396 4.86 -11.96 -26.25
C PRO A 396 4.72 -12.85 -27.47
N LEU A 397 4.18 -14.05 -27.28
CA LEU A 397 3.81 -14.92 -28.38
C LEU A 397 2.78 -14.20 -29.28
N LYS A 398 3.08 -14.10 -30.58
CA LYS A 398 2.13 -13.53 -31.54
C LYS A 398 1.01 -14.53 -31.81
N ILE A 399 -0.02 -14.51 -30.99
CA ILE A 399 -1.21 -15.34 -31.15
C ILE A 399 -2.35 -14.45 -31.67
N ASN A 400 -3.00 -14.92 -32.72
CA ASN A 400 -4.18 -14.24 -33.24
C ASN A 400 -5.39 -14.66 -32.40
N ILE A 401 -5.80 -13.80 -31.44
CA ILE A 401 -6.98 -14.02 -30.61
C ILE A 401 -8.18 -13.37 -31.32
N PRO A 402 -9.26 -14.10 -31.59
CA PRO A 402 -10.47 -13.54 -32.21
C PRO A 402 -11.08 -12.41 -31.33
N LYS A 403 -11.52 -11.33 -31.96
CA LYS A 403 -12.18 -10.20 -31.28
C LYS A 403 -13.67 -10.51 -30.99
N ARG A 404 -13.98 -11.65 -30.40
CA ARG A 404 -15.29 -12.07 -30.01
C ARG A 404 -15.24 -12.89 -28.73
N ASN A 405 -16.37 -13.11 -28.08
CA ASN A 405 -16.41 -14.04 -26.96
C ASN A 405 -16.00 -15.45 -27.42
N LEU A 406 -15.13 -16.07 -26.65
CA LEU A 406 -14.67 -17.43 -26.85
C LEU A 406 -15.45 -18.38 -25.95
N ASN A 407 -15.66 -19.62 -26.41
CA ASN A 407 -16.14 -20.66 -25.52
C ASN A 407 -14.97 -21.32 -24.77
N GLU A 408 -15.30 -22.23 -23.82
CA GLU A 408 -14.30 -22.86 -22.94
C GLU A 408 -13.26 -23.69 -23.72
N ILE A 409 -13.66 -24.37 -24.82
CA ILE A 409 -12.75 -25.16 -25.66
C ILE A 409 -11.76 -24.25 -26.37
N GLU A 410 -12.24 -23.18 -26.99
CA GLU A 410 -11.40 -22.19 -27.68
C GLU A 410 -10.40 -21.54 -26.71
N CYS A 411 -10.82 -21.28 -25.46
CA CYS A 411 -9.92 -20.79 -24.43
C CYS A 411 -8.82 -21.80 -24.07
N VAL A 412 -9.17 -23.07 -23.91
CA VAL A 412 -8.22 -24.16 -23.65
C VAL A 412 -7.18 -24.24 -24.77
N GLU A 413 -7.60 -24.23 -26.05
CA GLU A 413 -6.69 -24.28 -27.20
C GLU A 413 -5.71 -23.09 -27.25
N ILE A 414 -6.12 -21.92 -26.77
CA ILE A 414 -5.25 -20.74 -26.69
C ILE A 414 -4.26 -20.89 -25.54
N LEU A 415 -4.74 -21.29 -24.34
CA LEU A 415 -3.90 -21.42 -23.13
C LEU A 415 -2.83 -22.51 -23.30
N GLU A 416 -3.13 -23.58 -24.04
CA GLU A 416 -2.14 -24.61 -24.37
C GLU A 416 -0.92 -24.09 -25.14
N LYS A 417 -1.11 -23.04 -25.96
CA LYS A 417 0.02 -22.41 -26.69
C LYS A 417 0.98 -21.69 -25.76
N PHE A 418 0.60 -21.50 -24.51
CA PHE A 418 1.44 -20.93 -23.45
C PHE A 418 1.97 -21.99 -22.47
N ASP A 419 1.95 -23.27 -22.86
CA ASP A 419 2.38 -24.41 -22.04
C ASP A 419 1.66 -24.54 -20.69
N ILE A 420 0.43 -24.01 -20.61
CA ILE A 420 -0.40 -24.14 -19.40
C ILE A 420 -1.03 -25.54 -19.41
N ASN A 421 -0.71 -26.34 -18.39
CA ASN A 421 -1.28 -27.67 -18.25
C ASN A 421 -2.72 -27.59 -17.77
N LEU A 422 -3.65 -28.03 -18.60
CA LEU A 422 -5.09 -27.93 -18.36
C LEU A 422 -5.74 -29.31 -18.30
N ASN A 423 -6.79 -29.42 -17.47
CA ASN A 423 -7.66 -30.60 -17.48
C ASN A 423 -8.52 -30.56 -18.75
N LYS A 424 -8.13 -31.36 -19.74
CA LYS A 424 -8.78 -31.37 -21.05
C LYS A 424 -10.08 -32.14 -21.02
N GLY A 425 -11.18 -31.45 -21.28
CA GLY A 425 -12.44 -32.07 -21.60
C GLY A 425 -12.60 -32.37 -23.09
N LYS A 426 -13.46 -33.26 -23.43
CA LYS A 426 -13.92 -33.54 -24.80
C LYS A 426 -15.29 -32.95 -25.02
N LEU A 427 -15.47 -32.22 -26.12
CA LEU A 427 -16.77 -31.69 -26.53
C LEU A 427 -17.61 -32.83 -27.12
N ILE A 428 -18.82 -32.94 -26.63
CA ILE A 428 -19.83 -33.90 -27.07
C ILE A 428 -20.96 -33.12 -27.72
N LYS A 429 -21.32 -33.47 -28.95
CA LYS A 429 -22.43 -32.86 -29.69
C LYS A 429 -23.70 -33.72 -29.73
N ASN A 430 -23.54 -34.98 -29.48
CA ASN A 430 -24.66 -35.93 -29.38
C ASN A 430 -24.35 -37.01 -28.34
N VAL A 431 -25.41 -37.62 -27.78
CA VAL A 431 -25.30 -38.59 -26.68
C VAL A 431 -24.51 -39.86 -27.06
N GLN A 432 -24.51 -40.26 -28.35
CA GLN A 432 -23.80 -41.45 -28.83
C GLN A 432 -22.26 -41.30 -28.72
N GLU A 433 -21.75 -40.09 -28.77
CA GLU A 433 -20.31 -39.82 -28.64
C GLU A 433 -19.78 -40.13 -27.23
N ILE A 434 -20.66 -40.17 -26.21
CA ILE A 434 -20.26 -40.45 -24.82
C ILE A 434 -19.62 -41.83 -24.73
N LYS A 435 -20.19 -42.86 -25.42
CA LYS A 435 -19.68 -44.24 -25.41
C LYS A 435 -18.23 -44.35 -25.87
N ASN A 436 -17.80 -43.49 -26.74
CA ASN A 436 -16.44 -43.50 -27.28
C ASN A 436 -15.41 -42.81 -26.35
N ILE A 437 -15.90 -42.02 -25.39
CA ILE A 437 -15.08 -41.18 -24.51
C ILE A 437 -15.06 -41.73 -23.09
N TYR A 438 -16.21 -42.28 -22.64
CA TYR A 438 -16.37 -42.76 -21.30
C TYR A 438 -15.49 -43.99 -21.03
N LYS A 439 -14.76 -43.94 -19.90
CA LYS A 439 -14.00 -45.05 -19.34
C LYS A 439 -14.32 -45.10 -17.86
N ASP A 440 -14.34 -46.29 -17.27
CA ASP A 440 -14.49 -46.38 -15.83
C ASP A 440 -13.27 -45.82 -15.13
N ILE A 441 -13.45 -44.69 -14.43
CA ILE A 441 -12.43 -44.06 -13.61
C ILE A 441 -12.98 -43.83 -12.21
N GLU A 442 -12.14 -44.02 -11.21
CA GLU A 442 -12.54 -43.98 -9.80
C GLU A 442 -13.18 -42.66 -9.40
N ASP A 443 -12.62 -41.56 -9.85
CA ASP A 443 -13.06 -40.20 -9.49
C ASP A 443 -14.30 -39.75 -10.28
N GLY A 444 -14.66 -40.44 -11.35
CA GLY A 444 -15.81 -40.11 -12.21
C GLY A 444 -15.53 -38.90 -13.12
N TYR A 445 -16.63 -38.35 -13.66
CA TYR A 445 -16.57 -37.26 -14.63
C TYR A 445 -17.36 -36.04 -14.18
N VAL A 446 -17.00 -34.89 -14.79
CA VAL A 446 -17.78 -33.66 -14.78
C VAL A 446 -18.27 -33.38 -16.19
N MET A 447 -19.52 -32.99 -16.33
CA MET A 447 -20.11 -32.52 -17.58
C MET A 447 -20.54 -31.06 -17.43
N LYS A 448 -20.20 -30.22 -18.44
CA LYS A 448 -20.52 -28.79 -18.47
C LYS A 448 -21.02 -28.38 -19.83
N VAL A 449 -22.10 -27.59 -19.89
CA VAL A 449 -22.54 -26.97 -21.15
C VAL A 449 -21.45 -26.05 -21.71
N VAL A 450 -21.26 -26.11 -23.02
CA VAL A 450 -20.35 -25.20 -23.73
C VAL A 450 -21.16 -24.20 -24.55
N SER A 451 -21.05 -22.94 -24.22
CA SER A 451 -21.77 -21.84 -24.88
C SER A 451 -21.04 -20.52 -24.58
N LYS A 452 -20.93 -19.66 -25.58
CA LYS A 452 -20.42 -18.26 -25.41
C LYS A 452 -21.43 -17.35 -24.72
N ASP A 453 -22.70 -17.75 -24.70
CA ASP A 453 -23.81 -16.94 -24.17
C ASP A 453 -24.10 -17.24 -22.71
N ILE A 454 -23.47 -18.29 -22.12
CA ILE A 454 -23.70 -18.76 -20.74
C ILE A 454 -22.41 -18.61 -19.92
N GLN A 455 -22.33 -17.57 -19.08
CA GLN A 455 -21.21 -17.34 -18.18
C GLN A 455 -21.36 -18.11 -16.86
N HIS A 456 -22.55 -18.13 -16.27
CA HIS A 456 -22.87 -18.79 -14.99
C HIS A 456 -23.58 -20.12 -15.22
N LYS A 457 -22.82 -21.18 -15.53
CA LYS A 457 -23.34 -22.48 -15.92
C LYS A 457 -24.17 -23.17 -14.81
N THR A 458 -23.82 -22.95 -13.55
CA THR A 458 -24.51 -23.53 -12.37
C THR A 458 -25.94 -23.02 -12.25
N GLU A 459 -26.18 -21.74 -12.48
CA GLU A 459 -27.50 -21.10 -12.36
C GLU A 459 -28.51 -21.66 -13.36
N VAL A 460 -28.03 -22.01 -14.53
CA VAL A 460 -28.88 -22.60 -15.59
C VAL A 460 -28.96 -24.12 -15.51
N GLY A 461 -28.36 -24.77 -14.51
CA GLY A 461 -28.28 -26.23 -14.42
C GLY A 461 -27.42 -26.87 -15.52
N GLY A 462 -26.42 -26.11 -15.99
CA GLY A 462 -25.52 -26.52 -17.07
C GLY A 462 -24.29 -27.32 -16.61
N ILE A 463 -24.24 -27.78 -15.35
CA ILE A 463 -23.15 -28.58 -14.79
C ILE A 463 -23.69 -29.80 -14.08
N SER A 464 -23.04 -30.96 -14.29
CA SER A 464 -23.22 -32.19 -13.50
C SER A 464 -21.85 -32.73 -13.09
N ILE A 465 -21.70 -33.13 -11.84
CA ILE A 465 -20.47 -33.65 -11.23
C ILE A 465 -20.66 -35.06 -10.69
N ASN A 466 -19.56 -35.73 -10.36
CA ASN A 466 -19.56 -37.10 -9.79
C ASN A 466 -20.24 -38.15 -10.67
N ILE A 467 -20.16 -38.06 -11.99
CA ILE A 467 -20.79 -39.01 -12.93
C ILE A 467 -19.92 -40.27 -12.98
N LYS A 468 -20.49 -41.41 -12.53
CA LYS A 468 -19.75 -42.67 -12.33
C LYS A 468 -20.17 -43.81 -13.23
N SER A 469 -21.15 -43.61 -14.10
CA SER A 469 -21.58 -44.65 -15.06
C SER A 469 -21.90 -44.06 -16.43
N LEU A 470 -21.81 -44.90 -17.47
CA LEU A 470 -22.17 -44.50 -18.83
C LEU A 470 -23.64 -44.07 -18.91
N ILE A 471 -24.54 -44.83 -18.28
CA ILE A 471 -25.98 -44.55 -18.27
C ILE A 471 -26.25 -43.20 -17.60
N GLU A 472 -25.57 -42.94 -16.48
CA GLU A 472 -25.67 -41.66 -15.80
C GLU A 472 -25.18 -40.52 -16.68
N ALA A 473 -24.06 -40.69 -17.39
CA ALA A 473 -23.51 -39.68 -18.29
C ALA A 473 -24.47 -39.34 -19.44
N GLU A 474 -25.11 -40.38 -20.03
CA GLU A 474 -26.12 -40.19 -21.08
C GLU A 474 -27.34 -39.43 -20.53
N THR A 475 -27.83 -39.79 -19.35
CA THR A 475 -28.97 -39.13 -18.70
C THR A 475 -28.64 -37.68 -18.38
N LYS A 476 -27.45 -37.38 -17.79
CA LYS A 476 -27.02 -36.03 -17.43
C LYS A 476 -26.77 -35.14 -18.63
N TYR A 477 -26.35 -35.70 -19.76
CA TYR A 477 -26.24 -34.97 -21.01
C TYR A 477 -27.59 -34.36 -21.43
N ASP A 478 -28.63 -35.16 -21.46
CA ASP A 478 -29.99 -34.73 -21.84
C ASP A 478 -30.57 -33.75 -20.82
N GLU A 479 -30.37 -34.00 -19.51
CA GLU A 479 -30.79 -33.10 -18.43
C GLU A 479 -30.15 -31.71 -18.57
N ILE A 480 -28.82 -31.64 -18.80
CA ILE A 480 -28.09 -30.37 -18.99
C ILE A 480 -28.69 -29.59 -20.16
N LEU A 481 -28.88 -30.24 -21.31
CA LEU A 481 -29.42 -29.56 -22.49
C LEU A 481 -30.85 -29.07 -22.28
N GLN A 482 -31.69 -29.86 -21.59
CA GLN A 482 -33.06 -29.48 -21.28
C GLN A 482 -33.11 -28.29 -20.29
N ASN A 483 -32.31 -28.32 -19.23
CA ASN A 483 -32.24 -27.28 -18.25
C ASN A 483 -31.81 -25.94 -18.87
N VAL A 484 -30.77 -25.97 -19.70
CA VAL A 484 -30.27 -24.79 -20.38
C VAL A 484 -31.29 -24.24 -21.38
N LYS A 485 -31.93 -25.09 -22.17
CA LYS A 485 -32.99 -24.64 -23.08
C LYS A 485 -34.17 -23.99 -22.35
N THR A 486 -34.52 -24.50 -21.16
CA THR A 486 -35.61 -23.95 -20.36
C THR A 486 -35.24 -22.60 -19.74
N LYS A 487 -34.04 -22.48 -19.17
CA LYS A 487 -33.61 -21.27 -18.44
C LYS A 487 -32.98 -20.21 -19.32
N SER A 488 -32.40 -20.60 -20.45
CA SER A 488 -31.72 -19.70 -21.40
C SER A 488 -32.09 -20.07 -22.85
N PRO A 489 -33.35 -19.92 -23.26
CA PRO A 489 -33.84 -20.43 -24.55
C PRO A 489 -33.22 -19.77 -25.80
N LYS A 490 -32.56 -18.62 -25.64
CA LYS A 490 -31.88 -17.93 -26.73
C LYS A 490 -30.39 -18.24 -26.84
N ALA A 491 -29.81 -18.95 -25.86
CA ALA A 491 -28.38 -19.24 -25.85
C ALA A 491 -28.03 -20.29 -26.94
N LEU A 492 -26.98 -20.01 -27.68
CA LEU A 492 -26.41 -20.95 -28.65
C LEU A 492 -25.53 -21.96 -27.89
N ILE A 493 -25.90 -23.23 -27.95
CA ILE A 493 -25.19 -24.32 -27.30
C ILE A 493 -24.27 -24.99 -28.33
N ASP A 494 -22.94 -24.96 -28.08
CA ASP A 494 -21.94 -25.63 -28.93
C ASP A 494 -21.88 -27.15 -28.64
N GLY A 495 -22.30 -27.60 -27.45
CA GLY A 495 -22.32 -28.97 -26.97
C GLY A 495 -22.18 -29.05 -25.44
N VAL A 496 -21.81 -30.23 -24.97
CA VAL A 496 -21.50 -30.51 -23.56
C VAL A 496 -20.04 -31.00 -23.48
N MET A 497 -19.22 -30.41 -22.65
CA MET A 497 -17.87 -30.90 -22.40
C MET A 497 -17.91 -31.95 -21.29
N ILE A 498 -17.26 -33.10 -21.51
CA ILE A 498 -16.98 -34.11 -20.50
C ILE A 498 -15.48 -34.12 -20.16
N SER A 499 -15.13 -34.07 -18.89
CA SER A 499 -13.76 -34.17 -18.40
C SER A 499 -13.66 -35.04 -17.17
N PRO A 500 -12.53 -35.72 -16.92
CA PRO A 500 -12.28 -36.38 -15.65
C PRO A 500 -12.46 -35.42 -14.48
N MET A 501 -13.08 -35.90 -13.40
CA MET A 501 -13.17 -35.10 -12.18
C MET A 501 -11.85 -35.14 -11.45
N ILE A 502 -11.37 -33.97 -11.05
CA ILE A 502 -10.18 -33.84 -10.19
C ILE A 502 -10.67 -33.72 -8.75
N LYS A 503 -10.12 -34.54 -7.87
CA LYS A 503 -10.41 -34.53 -6.44
C LYS A 503 -9.17 -34.25 -5.63
N GLY A 504 -9.37 -33.65 -4.46
CA GLY A 504 -8.29 -33.27 -3.57
C GLY A 504 -7.54 -32.01 -4.05
N GLY A 505 -6.54 -31.59 -3.26
CA GLY A 505 -5.80 -30.36 -3.50
C GLY A 505 -6.48 -29.11 -2.95
N VAL A 506 -5.86 -27.97 -3.18
CA VAL A 506 -6.38 -26.65 -2.83
C VAL A 506 -6.81 -25.95 -4.11
N GLU A 507 -8.05 -25.46 -4.13
CA GLU A 507 -8.53 -24.66 -5.25
C GLU A 507 -7.90 -23.26 -5.20
N ALA A 508 -7.32 -22.83 -6.31
CA ALA A 508 -6.80 -21.48 -6.49
C ALA A 508 -7.42 -20.83 -7.73
N ILE A 509 -7.56 -19.51 -7.67
CA ILE A 509 -7.98 -18.70 -8.81
C ILE A 509 -6.76 -17.98 -9.36
N LEU A 510 -6.53 -18.09 -10.66
CA LEU A 510 -5.59 -17.29 -11.41
C LEU A 510 -6.36 -16.48 -12.45
N GLY A 511 -6.20 -15.16 -12.41
CA GLY A 511 -6.85 -14.26 -13.34
C GLY A 511 -5.85 -13.26 -13.94
N ALA A 512 -6.23 -12.68 -15.06
CA ALA A 512 -5.47 -11.60 -15.66
C ALA A 512 -6.41 -10.55 -16.24
N LYS A 513 -6.04 -9.28 -16.10
CA LYS A 513 -6.75 -8.17 -16.73
C LYS A 513 -5.76 -7.06 -17.09
N VAL A 514 -6.23 -6.13 -17.92
CA VAL A 514 -5.47 -4.91 -18.22
C VAL A 514 -6.06 -3.77 -17.40
N ASP A 515 -5.29 -3.31 -16.41
CA ASP A 515 -5.64 -2.10 -15.65
C ASP A 515 -5.37 -0.86 -16.52
N PRO A 516 -6.27 0.14 -16.53
CA PRO A 516 -6.11 1.33 -17.38
C PRO A 516 -4.90 2.20 -17.00
N VAL A 517 -4.39 2.08 -15.77
CA VAL A 517 -3.28 2.88 -15.24
C VAL A 517 -1.98 2.08 -15.24
N PHE A 518 -2.02 0.86 -14.71
CA PHE A 518 -0.82 0.04 -14.46
C PHE A 518 -0.54 -1.01 -15.54
N GLY A 519 -1.47 -1.18 -16.51
CA GLY A 519 -1.31 -2.15 -17.59
C GLY A 519 -1.69 -3.58 -17.19
N PRO A 520 -1.04 -4.61 -17.72
CA PRO A 520 -1.38 -6.00 -17.42
C PRO A 520 -1.16 -6.33 -15.94
N VAL A 521 -2.20 -6.89 -15.32
CA VAL A 521 -2.20 -7.30 -13.90
C VAL A 521 -2.61 -8.75 -13.83
N VAL A 522 -1.90 -9.54 -13.05
CA VAL A 522 -2.21 -10.94 -12.74
C VAL A 522 -2.76 -11.00 -11.32
N MET A 523 -3.84 -11.74 -11.15
CA MET A 523 -4.52 -11.98 -9.88
C MET A 523 -4.32 -13.44 -9.47
N PHE A 524 -3.99 -13.68 -8.23
CA PHE A 524 -3.94 -15.01 -7.60
C PHE A 524 -4.71 -14.98 -6.28
N GLY A 525 -5.47 -16.04 -6.00
CA GLY A 525 -6.21 -16.15 -4.74
C GLY A 525 -6.70 -17.56 -4.47
N LEU A 526 -7.30 -17.77 -3.30
CA LEU A 526 -7.99 -19.02 -2.98
C LEU A 526 -9.28 -19.14 -3.80
N GLY A 527 -9.54 -20.33 -4.33
CA GLY A 527 -10.74 -20.67 -5.11
C GLY A 527 -11.90 -21.14 -4.24
N GLY A 528 -12.99 -21.56 -4.91
CA GLY A 528 -14.19 -22.09 -4.29
C GLY A 528 -14.98 -21.03 -3.51
N ILE A 529 -15.71 -21.46 -2.50
CA ILE A 529 -16.54 -20.61 -1.63
C ILE A 529 -15.72 -19.59 -0.82
N TYR A 530 -14.45 -19.82 -0.66
CA TYR A 530 -13.54 -18.94 0.09
C TYR A 530 -13.26 -17.61 -0.62
N THR A 531 -13.34 -17.57 -1.94
CA THR A 531 -13.10 -16.36 -2.73
C THR A 531 -14.08 -15.24 -2.40
N GLU A 532 -15.35 -15.58 -2.22
CA GLU A 532 -16.41 -14.60 -1.93
C GLU A 532 -16.41 -14.16 -0.45
N VAL A 533 -15.99 -15.05 0.45
CA VAL A 533 -16.04 -14.81 1.91
C VAL A 533 -14.79 -14.15 2.43
N LEU A 534 -13.61 -14.64 2.04
CA LEU A 534 -12.33 -14.17 2.60
C LEU A 534 -11.71 -13.02 1.81
N LYS A 535 -12.09 -12.82 0.52
CA LYS A 535 -11.48 -11.84 -0.39
C LYS A 535 -9.94 -11.90 -0.39
N ASP A 536 -9.38 -13.11 -0.18
CA ASP A 536 -7.94 -13.35 -0.16
C ASP A 536 -7.42 -13.42 -1.59
N ILE A 537 -7.21 -12.25 -2.16
CA ILE A 537 -6.78 -12.05 -3.55
C ILE A 537 -5.57 -11.13 -3.53
N SER A 538 -4.49 -11.55 -4.18
CA SER A 538 -3.29 -10.73 -4.46
C SER A 538 -3.20 -10.40 -5.95
N PHE A 539 -2.70 -9.22 -6.27
CA PHE A 539 -2.50 -8.75 -7.65
C PHE A 539 -1.01 -8.63 -7.99
#